data_d7c9c42d2412e5a73f16a1b20d7ed6b2
#
_entry.id   d7c9c42d2412e5a73f16a1b20d7ed6b2
#
_cell.length_a   1.000
_cell.length_b   1.000
_cell.length_c   1.000
_cell.angle_alpha   90.00
_cell.angle_beta   90.00
_cell.angle_gamma   90.00
#
_symmetry.space_group_name_H-M   'P 1'
#
loop_
_entity.id
_entity.type
_entity.pdbx_description
1 polymer ?
#
loop_
_entity_poly.entity_id
_entity_poly.type
_entity_poly.pdbx_seq_one_letter_code
_entity_poly.pdbx_strand_id
1 'polypeptide(L)'
;MSLLEITGLTHAFGGQPLFQNAAFALHRGEHVGVVGRNGAGKSTLLKLCTGQLVPDGGRIVWQGGIRVGCLDQYAALNPEHTMGEVLHGAFRALYALERAMTELYDRAAEGDGAALAAAARRQEELEARGFYEMDTRVEKAAAGLGLVELGLDRPVGELSGGQRAKLLLARLLLEEPDVLLLDEPTNFLDQEQAAWLADTLTGLERAFLVVSHDAAFLNRAVTAVCAVEGRRLTKYPGNYAAYQAKKECLEGERLRQYTAQQRE
;
A
#
# COMPACT_ATOMS: atom_id res chain seq x y z
N MET A 1 3.12 -17.49 -6.51
CA MET A 1 4.48 -17.23 -6.00
C MET A 1 4.33 -16.25 -4.84
N SER A 2 4.95 -16.51 -3.69
CA SER A 2 4.85 -15.64 -2.50
C SER A 2 5.68 -14.39 -2.71
N LEU A 3 5.09 -13.22 -2.45
CA LEU A 3 5.80 -11.92 -2.46
C LEU A 3 6.38 -11.61 -1.08
N LEU A 4 5.65 -11.98 -0.01
CA LEU A 4 6.06 -11.85 1.38
C LEU A 4 5.86 -13.19 2.07
N GLU A 5 6.83 -13.60 2.86
CA GLU A 5 6.74 -14.78 3.74
C GLU A 5 7.17 -14.40 5.16
N ILE A 6 6.30 -14.67 6.11
CA ILE A 6 6.51 -14.48 7.53
C ILE A 6 6.49 -15.87 8.20
N THR A 7 7.56 -16.24 8.87
CA THR A 7 7.69 -17.54 9.53
C THR A 7 8.19 -17.39 10.96
N GLY A 8 7.46 -17.99 11.90
CA GLY A 8 7.84 -18.02 13.31
C GLY A 8 7.90 -16.67 14.00
N LEU A 9 7.19 -15.65 13.46
CA LEU A 9 7.26 -14.28 13.95
C LEU A 9 6.91 -14.21 15.43
N THR A 10 7.84 -13.69 16.20
CA THR A 10 7.68 -13.38 17.63
C THR A 10 8.10 -11.93 17.85
N HIS A 11 7.24 -11.15 18.49
CA HIS A 11 7.52 -9.76 18.81
C HIS A 11 6.70 -9.29 20.00
N ALA A 12 7.33 -8.53 20.90
CA ALA A 12 6.71 -7.88 22.04
C ALA A 12 6.89 -6.37 21.94
N PHE A 13 5.89 -5.63 22.36
CA PHE A 13 5.95 -4.17 22.43
C PHE A 13 5.64 -3.71 23.86
N GLY A 14 6.56 -2.94 24.46
CA GLY A 14 6.41 -2.50 25.85
C GLY A 14 6.25 -3.66 26.86
N GLY A 15 6.88 -4.80 26.62
CA GLY A 15 6.78 -6.00 27.46
C GLY A 15 5.52 -6.84 27.23
N GLN A 16 4.59 -6.40 26.35
CA GLN A 16 3.42 -7.17 25.97
C GLN A 16 3.67 -7.95 24.69
N PRO A 17 3.52 -9.29 24.67
CA PRO A 17 3.70 -10.07 23.46
C PRO A 17 2.54 -9.83 22.47
N LEU A 18 2.88 -9.32 21.30
CA LEU A 18 1.95 -9.07 20.19
C LEU A 18 1.86 -10.27 19.24
N PHE A 19 3.00 -10.90 18.94
CA PHE A 19 3.09 -12.07 18.07
C PHE A 19 3.86 -13.18 18.76
N GLN A 20 3.43 -14.42 18.55
CA GLN A 20 4.07 -15.60 19.09
C GLN A 20 4.00 -16.75 18.08
N ASN A 21 5.15 -17.06 17.46
CA ASN A 21 5.27 -18.06 16.41
C ASN A 21 4.23 -17.86 15.29
N ALA A 22 4.00 -16.61 14.88
CA ALA A 22 3.04 -16.27 13.84
C ALA A 22 3.61 -16.53 12.45
N ALA A 23 2.76 -16.92 11.51
CA ALA A 23 3.12 -17.16 10.13
C ALA A 23 2.08 -16.53 9.20
N PHE A 24 2.53 -15.99 8.07
CA PHE A 24 1.68 -15.38 7.05
C PHE A 24 2.40 -15.37 5.71
N ALA A 25 1.65 -15.49 4.61
CA ALA A 25 2.16 -15.30 3.27
C ALA A 25 1.23 -14.40 2.45
N LEU A 26 1.84 -13.49 1.67
CA LEU A 26 1.16 -12.64 0.69
C LEU A 26 1.58 -13.08 -0.71
N HIS A 27 0.61 -13.32 -1.58
CA HIS A 27 0.86 -13.71 -2.96
C HIS A 27 0.54 -12.58 -3.94
N ARG A 28 1.04 -12.71 -5.16
CA ARG A 28 0.78 -11.73 -6.23
C ARG A 28 -0.71 -11.58 -6.48
N GLY A 29 -1.17 -10.33 -6.60
CA GLY A 29 -2.58 -10.00 -6.83
C GLY A 29 -3.51 -10.25 -5.63
N GLU A 30 -2.98 -10.57 -4.46
CA GLU A 30 -3.80 -10.69 -3.26
C GLU A 30 -4.05 -9.34 -2.60
N HIS A 31 -5.30 -9.07 -2.33
CA HIS A 31 -5.77 -7.88 -1.62
C HIS A 31 -6.20 -8.28 -0.21
N VAL A 32 -5.36 -8.00 0.78
CA VAL A 32 -5.54 -8.52 2.15
C VAL A 32 -5.83 -7.41 3.15
N GLY A 33 -6.99 -7.49 3.80
CA GLY A 33 -7.34 -6.65 4.95
C GLY A 33 -6.77 -7.22 6.23
N VAL A 34 -6.01 -6.43 6.98
CA VAL A 34 -5.48 -6.81 8.30
C VAL A 34 -6.44 -6.31 9.37
N VAL A 35 -7.08 -7.20 10.09
CA VAL A 35 -8.10 -6.89 11.08
C VAL A 35 -7.75 -7.46 12.46
N GLY A 36 -8.32 -6.88 13.51
CA GLY A 36 -8.09 -7.30 14.88
C GLY A 36 -8.45 -6.18 15.86
N ARG A 37 -8.48 -6.49 17.15
CA ARG A 37 -8.78 -5.51 18.22
C ARG A 37 -7.75 -4.38 18.23
N ASN A 38 -8.12 -3.24 18.80
CA ASN A 38 -7.16 -2.16 19.05
C ASN A 38 -6.05 -2.67 19.97
N GLY A 39 -4.80 -2.34 19.62
CA GLY A 39 -3.62 -2.85 20.32
C GLY A 39 -3.20 -4.28 19.95
N ALA A 40 -3.88 -4.97 19.03
CA ALA A 40 -3.51 -6.34 18.63
C ALA A 40 -2.18 -6.44 17.85
N GLY A 41 -1.63 -5.29 17.40
CA GLY A 41 -0.35 -5.27 16.68
C GLY A 41 -0.47 -5.07 15.16
N LYS A 42 -1.64 -4.63 14.63
CA LYS A 42 -1.85 -4.42 13.19
C LYS A 42 -0.81 -3.48 12.55
N SER A 43 -0.69 -2.26 13.08
CA SER A 43 0.32 -1.28 12.62
C SER A 43 1.76 -1.75 12.90
N THR A 44 1.96 -2.50 13.99
CA THR A 44 3.26 -3.11 14.32
C THR A 44 3.64 -4.16 13.26
N LEU A 45 2.68 -4.95 12.78
CA LEU A 45 2.91 -5.90 11.68
C LEU A 45 3.42 -5.18 10.42
N LEU A 46 2.77 -4.08 10.02
CA LEU A 46 3.23 -3.30 8.85
C LEU A 46 4.63 -2.73 9.06
N LYS A 47 4.93 -2.20 10.26
CA LYS A 47 6.27 -1.69 10.61
C LYS A 47 7.35 -2.78 10.61
N LEU A 48 7.01 -4.00 11.02
CA LEU A 48 7.90 -5.16 10.92
C LEU A 48 8.12 -5.55 9.45
N CYS A 49 7.08 -5.53 8.62
CA CYS A 49 7.17 -5.81 7.19
C CYS A 49 8.02 -4.78 6.43
N THR A 50 8.00 -3.51 6.85
CA THR A 50 8.83 -2.43 6.26
C THR A 50 10.26 -2.40 6.79
N GLY A 51 10.58 -3.19 7.84
CA GLY A 51 11.88 -3.14 8.50
C GLY A 51 12.07 -1.94 9.44
N GLN A 52 11.02 -1.13 9.67
CA GLN A 52 11.04 -0.05 10.68
C GLN A 52 11.17 -0.60 12.11
N LEU A 53 10.71 -1.84 12.31
CA LEU A 53 10.90 -2.61 13.53
C LEU A 53 11.58 -3.93 13.20
N VAL A 54 12.43 -4.39 14.13
CA VAL A 54 13.08 -5.69 14.04
C VAL A 54 12.29 -6.69 14.89
N PRO A 55 11.94 -7.88 14.36
CA PRO A 55 11.26 -8.91 15.16
C PRO A 55 12.20 -9.50 16.23
N ASP A 56 11.64 -9.86 17.37
CA ASP A 56 12.41 -10.53 18.44
C ASP A 56 12.76 -11.99 18.07
N GLY A 57 12.01 -12.58 17.12
CA GLY A 57 12.26 -13.91 16.59
C GLY A 57 11.47 -14.18 15.30
N GLY A 58 11.90 -15.22 14.58
CA GLY A 58 11.32 -15.57 13.29
C GLY A 58 11.99 -14.84 12.13
N ARG A 59 11.34 -14.86 10.97
CA ARG A 59 11.84 -14.24 9.73
C ARG A 59 10.70 -13.59 8.95
N ILE A 60 11.02 -12.46 8.34
CA ILE A 60 10.17 -11.74 7.37
C ILE A 60 11.00 -11.61 6.10
N VAL A 61 10.56 -12.25 5.03
CA VAL A 61 11.31 -12.32 3.77
C VAL A 61 10.45 -11.81 2.63
N TRP A 62 10.94 -10.81 1.93
CA TRP A 62 10.37 -10.33 0.68
C TRP A 62 11.03 -11.04 -0.50
N GLN A 63 10.26 -11.31 -1.55
CA GLN A 63 10.82 -11.76 -2.82
C GLN A 63 11.82 -10.72 -3.34
N GLY A 64 12.98 -11.18 -3.82
CA GLY A 64 14.01 -10.28 -4.36
C GLY A 64 13.52 -9.42 -5.52
N GLY A 65 13.93 -8.15 -5.55
CA GLY A 65 13.66 -7.21 -6.63
C GLY A 65 12.27 -6.56 -6.61
N ILE A 66 11.41 -6.84 -5.62
CA ILE A 66 10.12 -6.16 -5.51
C ILE A 66 10.24 -4.81 -4.82
N ARG A 67 9.41 -3.86 -5.27
CA ARG A 67 9.26 -2.54 -4.67
C ARG A 67 8.08 -2.56 -3.72
N VAL A 68 8.33 -2.28 -2.44
CA VAL A 68 7.28 -2.18 -1.42
C VAL A 68 7.05 -0.71 -1.13
N GLY A 69 5.83 -0.26 -1.36
CA GLY A 69 5.37 1.09 -1.03
C GLY A 69 4.61 1.07 0.30
N CYS A 70 4.93 1.99 1.19
CA CYS A 70 4.25 2.14 2.46
C CYS A 70 3.78 3.58 2.63
N LEU A 71 2.54 3.74 3.11
CA LEU A 71 2.03 5.05 3.49
C LEU A 71 2.70 5.49 4.78
N ASP A 72 3.71 6.35 4.66
CA ASP A 72 4.34 7.00 5.80
C ASP A 72 3.72 8.40 6.00
N GLN A 73 2.81 8.50 6.97
CA GLN A 73 2.14 9.75 7.31
C GLN A 73 3.10 10.82 7.87
N TYR A 74 4.29 10.43 8.30
CA TYR A 74 5.34 11.30 8.84
C TYR A 74 6.45 11.58 7.83
N ALA A 75 6.29 11.13 6.56
CA ALA A 75 7.28 11.40 5.54
C ALA A 75 7.54 12.90 5.43
N ALA A 76 8.80 13.27 5.53
CA ALA A 76 9.22 14.66 5.41
C ALA A 76 8.99 15.13 3.97
N LEU A 77 8.03 16.03 3.79
CA LEU A 77 7.84 16.76 2.54
C LEU A 77 8.49 18.14 2.68
N ASN A 78 9.15 18.59 1.61
CA ASN A 78 9.64 19.97 1.58
C ASN A 78 8.41 20.92 1.59
N PRO A 79 8.29 21.81 2.61
CA PRO A 79 7.13 22.69 2.74
C PRO A 79 7.00 23.71 1.59
N GLU A 80 8.09 24.00 0.88
CA GLU A 80 8.12 24.94 -0.24
C GLU A 80 7.67 24.32 -1.56
N HIS A 81 7.70 22.99 -1.68
CA HIS A 81 7.20 22.32 -2.88
C HIS A 81 5.71 22.49 -3.00
N THR A 82 5.23 22.61 -4.23
CA THR A 82 3.80 22.54 -4.52
C THR A 82 3.27 21.10 -4.45
N MET A 83 1.95 20.96 -4.31
CA MET A 83 1.32 19.63 -4.35
C MET A 83 1.60 18.94 -5.70
N GLY A 84 1.55 19.70 -6.81
CA GLY A 84 1.87 19.20 -8.14
C GLY A 84 3.29 18.63 -8.23
N GLU A 85 4.29 19.35 -7.73
CA GLU A 85 5.68 18.89 -7.70
C GLU A 85 5.84 17.60 -6.89
N VAL A 86 5.13 17.46 -5.76
CA VAL A 86 5.16 16.23 -4.95
C VAL A 86 4.55 15.06 -5.71
N LEU A 87 3.42 15.26 -6.41
CA LEU A 87 2.77 14.21 -7.20
C LEU A 87 3.61 13.81 -8.41
N HIS A 88 4.16 14.78 -9.16
CA HIS A 88 5.09 14.51 -10.26
C HIS A 88 6.38 13.84 -9.80
N GLY A 89 6.79 14.07 -8.55
CA GLY A 89 7.90 13.36 -7.92
C GLY A 89 7.76 11.83 -7.88
N ALA A 90 6.54 11.29 -8.01
CA ALA A 90 6.29 9.85 -8.18
C ALA A 90 6.92 9.28 -9.46
N PHE A 91 7.04 10.11 -10.49
CA PHE A 91 7.55 9.73 -11.82
C PHE A 91 9.05 10.02 -12.02
N ARG A 92 9.80 10.20 -10.93
CA ARG A 92 11.24 10.57 -10.98
C ARG A 92 12.06 9.64 -11.89
N ALA A 93 11.75 8.34 -11.90
CA ALA A 93 12.42 7.39 -12.76
C ALA A 93 12.11 7.61 -14.27
N LEU A 94 10.89 8.05 -14.61
CA LEU A 94 10.51 8.38 -15.98
C LEU A 94 11.19 9.67 -16.45
N TYR A 95 11.25 10.70 -15.60
CA TYR A 95 12.00 11.92 -15.91
C TYR A 95 13.50 11.67 -16.07
N ALA A 96 14.10 10.73 -15.31
CA ALA A 96 15.49 10.34 -15.51
C ALA A 96 15.68 9.62 -16.86
N LEU A 97 14.74 8.79 -17.26
CA LEU A 97 14.75 8.09 -18.55
C LEU A 97 14.59 9.07 -19.72
N GLU A 98 13.70 10.05 -19.58
CA GLU A 98 13.49 11.11 -20.59
C GLU A 98 14.75 11.95 -20.79
N ARG A 99 15.41 12.37 -19.71
CA ARG A 99 16.70 13.08 -19.82
C ARG A 99 17.76 12.26 -20.54
N ALA A 100 17.88 10.96 -20.17
CA ALA A 100 18.82 10.07 -20.85
C ALA A 100 18.49 9.87 -22.33
N MET A 101 17.22 9.89 -22.72
CA MET A 101 16.78 9.88 -24.11
C MET A 101 17.21 11.16 -24.85
N THR A 102 16.98 12.33 -24.25
CA THR A 102 17.36 13.63 -24.82
C THR A 102 18.86 13.72 -25.05
N GLU A 103 19.69 13.34 -24.06
CA GLU A 103 21.15 13.28 -24.21
C GLU A 103 21.61 12.36 -25.38
N LEU A 104 20.90 11.26 -25.62
CA LEU A 104 21.18 10.37 -26.73
C LEU A 104 20.80 11.00 -28.08
N TYR A 105 19.71 11.76 -28.14
CA TYR A 105 19.35 12.51 -29.37
C TYR A 105 20.38 13.61 -29.68
N ASP A 106 20.87 14.33 -28.67
CA ASP A 106 21.92 15.35 -28.84
C ASP A 106 23.20 14.73 -29.41
N ARG A 107 23.66 13.59 -28.89
CA ARG A 107 24.80 12.86 -29.40
C ARG A 107 24.58 12.33 -30.83
N ALA A 108 23.38 11.90 -31.15
CA ALA A 108 23.04 11.46 -32.51
C ALA A 108 23.11 12.63 -33.50
N ALA A 109 22.72 13.84 -33.10
CA ALA A 109 22.84 15.06 -33.89
C ALA A 109 24.32 15.45 -34.14
N GLU A 110 25.22 15.08 -33.24
CA GLU A 110 26.68 15.28 -33.41
C GLU A 110 27.36 14.18 -34.26
N GLY A 111 26.59 13.20 -34.78
CA GLY A 111 27.07 12.17 -35.70
C GLY A 111 27.26 10.77 -35.09
N ASP A 112 26.86 10.55 -33.82
CA ASP A 112 26.85 9.23 -33.20
C ASP A 112 25.65 8.41 -33.69
N GLY A 113 25.83 7.65 -34.77
CA GLY A 113 24.77 6.84 -35.37
C GLY A 113 24.23 5.72 -34.46
N ALA A 114 25.00 5.25 -33.46
CA ALA A 114 24.55 4.27 -32.49
C ALA A 114 23.62 4.91 -31.45
N ALA A 115 23.81 6.20 -31.12
CA ALA A 115 23.00 6.94 -30.20
C ALA A 115 21.52 7.08 -30.64
N LEU A 116 21.27 7.22 -31.95
CA LEU A 116 19.92 7.34 -32.49
C LEU A 116 19.07 6.09 -32.21
N ALA A 117 19.64 4.89 -32.44
CA ALA A 117 18.93 3.64 -32.15
C ALA A 117 18.73 3.42 -30.65
N ALA A 118 19.64 3.91 -29.80
CA ALA A 118 19.49 3.87 -28.36
C ALA A 118 18.40 4.85 -27.87
N ALA A 119 18.33 6.05 -28.43
CA ALA A 119 17.28 7.05 -28.12
C ALA A 119 15.88 6.51 -28.47
N ALA A 120 15.72 5.92 -29.65
CA ALA A 120 14.45 5.31 -30.09
C ALA A 120 13.96 4.23 -29.11
N ARG A 121 14.86 3.37 -28.62
CA ARG A 121 14.50 2.37 -27.58
C ARG A 121 14.06 3.00 -26.28
N ARG A 122 14.69 4.11 -25.86
CA ARG A 122 14.27 4.84 -24.66
C ARG A 122 12.91 5.50 -24.84
N GLN A 123 12.63 5.99 -26.02
CA GLN A 123 11.32 6.55 -26.36
C GLN A 123 10.22 5.49 -26.27
N GLU A 124 10.42 4.31 -26.86
CA GLU A 124 9.51 3.18 -26.76
C GLU A 124 9.29 2.76 -25.30
N GLU A 125 10.35 2.75 -24.47
CA GLU A 125 10.24 2.46 -23.03
C GLU A 125 9.42 3.53 -22.30
N LEU A 126 9.60 4.82 -22.60
CA LEU A 126 8.81 5.92 -22.02
C LEU A 126 7.33 5.81 -22.39
N GLU A 127 7.01 5.54 -23.66
CA GLU A 127 5.65 5.33 -24.13
C GLU A 127 4.99 4.14 -23.42
N ALA A 128 5.68 2.98 -23.39
CA ALA A 128 5.19 1.78 -22.72
C ALA A 128 4.96 1.95 -21.22
N ARG A 129 5.69 2.86 -20.57
CA ARG A 129 5.56 3.19 -19.14
C ARG A 129 4.62 4.36 -18.87
N GLY A 130 3.92 4.89 -19.89
CA GLY A 130 2.90 5.93 -19.73
C GLY A 130 3.46 7.31 -19.37
N PHE A 131 4.64 7.67 -19.87
CA PHE A 131 5.25 8.99 -19.62
C PHE A 131 4.33 10.13 -20.06
N TYR A 132 3.72 10.01 -21.24
CA TYR A 132 2.85 11.04 -21.81
C TYR A 132 1.46 11.12 -21.13
N GLU A 133 1.14 10.18 -20.25
CA GLU A 133 -0.12 10.14 -19.49
C GLU A 133 0.05 10.61 -18.05
N MET A 134 1.26 11.04 -17.65
CA MET A 134 1.56 11.39 -16.24
C MET A 134 0.64 12.48 -15.70
N ASP A 135 0.40 13.54 -16.46
CA ASP A 135 -0.46 14.66 -16.03
C ASP A 135 -1.90 14.18 -15.80
N THR A 136 -2.45 13.40 -16.72
CA THR A 136 -3.79 12.80 -16.58
C THR A 136 -3.87 11.89 -15.35
N ARG A 137 -2.81 11.13 -15.07
CA ARG A 137 -2.74 10.25 -13.90
C ARG A 137 -2.68 11.06 -12.59
N VAL A 138 -1.90 12.15 -12.58
CA VAL A 138 -1.83 13.10 -11.46
C VAL A 138 -3.20 13.72 -11.21
N GLU A 139 -3.85 14.25 -12.24
CA GLU A 139 -5.18 14.86 -12.14
C GLU A 139 -6.22 13.87 -11.61
N LYS A 140 -6.23 12.63 -12.12
CA LYS A 140 -7.14 11.57 -11.69
C LYS A 140 -6.94 11.20 -10.22
N ALA A 141 -5.70 11.05 -9.76
CA ALA A 141 -5.39 10.74 -8.37
C ALA A 141 -5.74 11.90 -7.44
N ALA A 142 -5.43 13.13 -7.86
CA ALA A 142 -5.75 14.35 -7.11
C ALA A 142 -7.27 14.54 -7.01
N ALA A 143 -8.02 14.35 -8.09
CA ALA A 143 -9.48 14.47 -8.10
C ALA A 143 -10.12 13.42 -7.18
N GLY A 144 -9.70 12.16 -7.29
CA GLY A 144 -10.24 11.06 -6.50
C GLY A 144 -10.04 11.23 -4.98
N LEU A 145 -9.01 11.97 -4.56
CA LEU A 145 -8.73 12.28 -3.16
C LEU A 145 -9.13 13.71 -2.73
N GLY A 146 -9.83 14.46 -3.62
CA GLY A 146 -10.30 15.80 -3.31
C GLY A 146 -9.18 16.83 -3.14
N LEU A 147 -8.07 16.66 -3.85
CA LEU A 147 -6.92 17.57 -3.80
C LEU A 147 -7.01 18.69 -4.87
N VAL A 148 -7.77 18.47 -5.96
CA VAL A 148 -7.91 19.45 -7.06
C VAL A 148 -8.51 20.75 -6.57
N GLU A 149 -9.49 20.69 -5.67
CA GLU A 149 -10.17 21.89 -5.12
C GLU A 149 -9.22 22.78 -4.31
N LEU A 150 -8.11 22.22 -3.82
CA LEU A 150 -7.09 22.98 -3.08
C LEU A 150 -6.13 23.75 -3.99
N GLY A 151 -6.07 23.39 -5.29
CA GLY A 151 -5.12 23.91 -6.27
C GLY A 151 -3.76 23.20 -6.18
N LEU A 152 -3.31 22.58 -7.29
CA LEU A 152 -2.06 21.82 -7.31
C LEU A 152 -0.79 22.70 -7.15
N ASP A 153 -0.92 24.00 -7.38
CA ASP A 153 0.16 24.99 -7.17
C ASP A 153 0.35 25.39 -5.69
N ARG A 154 -0.53 24.88 -4.81
CA ARG A 154 -0.48 25.22 -3.40
C ARG A 154 0.74 24.60 -2.72
N PRO A 155 1.50 25.39 -1.90
CA PRO A 155 2.63 24.88 -1.15
C PRO A 155 2.21 23.83 -0.11
N VAL A 156 2.99 22.77 0.01
CA VAL A 156 2.74 21.67 0.99
C VAL A 156 2.77 22.18 2.43
N GLY A 157 3.54 23.24 2.70
CA GLY A 157 3.60 23.87 4.01
C GLY A 157 2.26 24.39 4.54
N GLU A 158 1.34 24.74 3.64
CA GLU A 158 0.01 25.28 3.97
C GLU A 158 -1.05 24.19 4.21
N LEU A 159 -0.74 22.93 3.93
CA LEU A 159 -1.68 21.83 4.04
C LEU A 159 -1.91 21.42 5.49
N SER A 160 -3.16 21.09 5.82
CA SER A 160 -3.49 20.40 7.07
C SER A 160 -2.87 18.99 7.10
N GLY A 161 -2.80 18.37 8.29
CA GLY A 161 -2.31 16.99 8.44
C GLY A 161 -3.08 15.98 7.58
N GLY A 162 -4.41 16.10 7.51
CA GLY A 162 -5.26 15.25 6.69
C GLY A 162 -5.02 15.47 5.17
N GLN A 163 -4.84 16.71 4.74
CA GLN A 163 -4.52 17.02 3.35
C GLN A 163 -3.15 16.49 2.94
N ARG A 164 -2.15 16.57 3.84
CA ARG A 164 -0.83 15.97 3.61
C ARG A 164 -0.92 14.44 3.51
N ALA A 165 -1.72 13.80 4.36
CA ALA A 165 -1.92 12.35 4.28
C ALA A 165 -2.55 11.93 2.94
N LYS A 166 -3.54 12.67 2.43
CA LYS A 166 -4.13 12.46 1.10
C LYS A 166 -3.09 12.65 -0.02
N LEU A 167 -2.25 13.68 0.08
CA LEU A 167 -1.19 13.95 -0.90
C LEU A 167 -0.16 12.80 -0.94
N LEU A 168 0.26 12.30 0.22
CA LEU A 168 1.17 11.17 0.33
C LEU A 168 0.56 9.88 -0.20
N LEU A 169 -0.74 9.66 0.05
CA LEU A 169 -1.48 8.53 -0.51
C LEU A 169 -1.57 8.62 -2.03
N ALA A 170 -1.93 9.79 -2.59
CA ALA A 170 -1.96 10.02 -4.03
C ALA A 170 -0.60 9.72 -4.67
N ARG A 171 0.47 10.26 -4.10
CA ARG A 171 1.84 10.02 -4.56
C ARG A 171 2.19 8.53 -4.53
N LEU A 172 1.89 7.83 -3.43
CA LEU A 172 2.15 6.40 -3.28
C LEU A 172 1.42 5.56 -4.35
N LEU A 173 0.18 5.91 -4.68
CA LEU A 173 -0.58 5.25 -5.76
C LEU A 173 0.05 5.49 -7.13
N LEU A 174 0.56 6.71 -7.38
CA LEU A 174 1.24 7.07 -8.62
C LEU A 174 2.63 6.42 -8.78
N GLU A 175 3.34 6.15 -7.69
CA GLU A 175 4.63 5.45 -7.69
C GLU A 175 4.51 4.00 -8.14
N GLU A 176 3.31 3.44 -8.09
CA GLU A 176 2.98 2.08 -8.52
C GLU A 176 3.97 1.01 -8.03
N PRO A 177 4.16 0.83 -6.72
CA PRO A 177 4.99 -0.24 -6.18
C PRO A 177 4.38 -1.62 -6.46
N ASP A 178 5.17 -2.68 -6.35
CA ASP A 178 4.70 -4.07 -6.56
C ASP A 178 3.79 -4.55 -5.41
N VAL A 179 4.00 -4.00 -4.22
CA VAL A 179 3.17 -4.24 -3.02
C VAL A 179 2.91 -2.93 -2.30
N LEU A 180 1.65 -2.71 -1.91
CA LEU A 180 1.23 -1.58 -1.08
C LEU A 180 0.99 -2.01 0.37
N LEU A 181 1.53 -1.26 1.32
CA LEU A 181 1.26 -1.39 2.75
C LEU A 181 0.55 -0.12 3.24
N LEU A 182 -0.71 -0.24 3.60
CA LEU A 182 -1.57 0.89 3.95
C LEU A 182 -2.05 0.76 5.41
N ASP A 183 -1.70 1.72 6.25
CA ASP A 183 -2.18 1.79 7.64
C ASP A 183 -3.24 2.87 7.76
N GLU A 184 -4.50 2.45 7.97
CA GLU A 184 -5.69 3.30 8.12
C GLU A 184 -5.81 4.39 7.04
N PRO A 185 -5.76 4.04 5.73
CA PRO A 185 -5.73 5.03 4.66
C PRO A 185 -7.04 5.82 4.53
N THR A 186 -8.12 5.33 5.13
CA THR A 186 -9.46 5.94 5.09
C THR A 186 -9.68 7.01 6.16
N ASN A 187 -8.78 7.17 7.15
CA ASN A 187 -9.00 8.07 8.30
C ASN A 187 -9.22 9.55 7.92
N PHE A 188 -8.71 9.98 6.77
CA PHE A 188 -8.80 11.38 6.30
C PHE A 188 -9.67 11.53 5.07
N LEU A 189 -10.34 10.44 4.66
CA LEU A 189 -11.18 10.38 3.47
C LEU A 189 -12.65 10.47 3.86
N ASP A 190 -13.43 11.18 3.06
CA ASP A 190 -14.87 11.07 3.09
C ASP A 190 -15.35 9.78 2.39
N GLN A 191 -16.64 9.54 2.39
CA GLN A 191 -17.22 8.31 1.85
C GLN A 191 -16.97 8.13 0.35
N GLU A 192 -17.01 9.21 -0.44
CA GLU A 192 -16.77 9.17 -1.89
C GLU A 192 -15.30 8.88 -2.20
N GLN A 193 -14.39 9.53 -1.49
CA GLN A 193 -12.95 9.33 -1.61
C GLN A 193 -12.55 7.92 -1.16
N ALA A 194 -13.13 7.40 -0.07
CA ALA A 194 -12.89 6.04 0.38
C ALA A 194 -13.39 5.00 -0.64
N ALA A 195 -14.57 5.25 -1.26
CA ALA A 195 -15.08 4.42 -2.34
C ALA A 195 -14.18 4.46 -3.58
N TRP A 196 -13.72 5.65 -3.98
CA TRP A 196 -12.78 5.82 -5.09
C TRP A 196 -11.46 5.09 -4.82
N LEU A 197 -10.92 5.19 -3.60
CA LEU A 197 -9.70 4.47 -3.21
C LEU A 197 -9.91 2.95 -3.31
N ALA A 198 -11.04 2.43 -2.80
CA ALA A 198 -11.35 1.00 -2.88
C ALA A 198 -11.40 0.51 -4.33
N ASP A 199 -12.04 1.28 -5.24
CA ASP A 199 -12.10 0.94 -6.66
C ASP A 199 -10.73 0.99 -7.33
N THR A 200 -9.94 2.02 -7.00
CA THR A 200 -8.57 2.16 -7.49
C THR A 200 -7.72 0.96 -7.08
N LEU A 201 -7.78 0.56 -5.80
CA LEU A 201 -7.03 -0.59 -5.28
C LEU A 201 -7.51 -1.92 -5.89
N THR A 202 -8.82 -2.08 -6.10
CA THR A 202 -9.39 -3.29 -6.70
C THR A 202 -8.97 -3.44 -8.16
N GLY A 203 -8.82 -2.33 -8.88
CA GLY A 203 -8.33 -2.31 -10.26
C GLY A 203 -6.83 -2.60 -10.42
N LEU A 204 -6.07 -2.66 -9.32
CA LEU A 204 -4.65 -2.98 -9.37
C LEU A 204 -4.45 -4.50 -9.48
N GLU A 205 -3.59 -4.94 -10.42
CA GLU A 205 -3.11 -6.34 -10.47
C GLU A 205 -2.05 -6.65 -9.40
N ARG A 206 -1.80 -5.70 -8.50
CA ARG A 206 -0.74 -5.73 -7.49
C ARG A 206 -1.29 -6.20 -6.15
N ALA A 207 -0.40 -6.72 -5.31
CA ALA A 207 -0.80 -7.13 -3.98
C ALA A 207 -0.82 -5.93 -3.01
N PHE A 208 -1.68 -5.99 -2.00
CA PHE A 208 -1.59 -5.07 -0.88
C PHE A 208 -2.01 -5.68 0.46
N LEU A 209 -1.47 -5.09 1.53
CA LEU A 209 -1.94 -5.25 2.90
C LEU A 209 -2.53 -3.92 3.36
N VAL A 210 -3.76 -3.92 3.82
CA VAL A 210 -4.41 -2.72 4.36
C VAL A 210 -4.95 -2.98 5.76
N VAL A 211 -4.57 -2.14 6.71
CA VAL A 211 -5.24 -2.03 8.01
C VAL A 211 -6.33 -0.99 7.85
N SER A 212 -7.56 -1.34 8.16
CA SER A 212 -8.69 -0.39 8.24
C SER A 212 -9.76 -0.89 9.19
N HIS A 213 -10.50 0.06 9.76
CA HIS A 213 -11.70 -0.18 10.55
C HIS A 213 -12.98 0.08 9.74
N ASP A 214 -12.87 0.56 8.53
CA ASP A 214 -14.00 0.81 7.63
C ASP A 214 -14.44 -0.50 6.96
N ALA A 215 -15.57 -1.03 7.43
CA ALA A 215 -16.15 -2.26 6.92
C ALA A 215 -16.60 -2.14 5.45
N ALA A 216 -17.12 -0.99 5.02
CA ALA A 216 -17.57 -0.76 3.65
C ALA A 216 -16.37 -0.76 2.70
N PHE A 217 -15.30 -0.05 3.06
CA PHE A 217 -14.04 -0.06 2.33
C PHE A 217 -13.45 -1.47 2.23
N LEU A 218 -13.32 -2.20 3.35
CA LEU A 218 -12.76 -3.56 3.35
C LEU A 218 -13.60 -4.52 2.50
N ASN A 219 -14.94 -4.44 2.57
CA ASN A 219 -15.81 -5.29 1.75
C ASN A 219 -15.62 -5.08 0.26
N ARG A 220 -15.29 -3.87 -0.15
CA ARG A 220 -15.11 -3.50 -1.56
C ARG A 220 -13.70 -3.81 -2.06
N ALA A 221 -12.67 -3.56 -1.22
CA ALA A 221 -11.28 -3.58 -1.63
C ALA A 221 -10.59 -4.94 -1.47
N VAL A 222 -10.99 -5.79 -0.48
CA VAL A 222 -10.18 -6.96 -0.14
C VAL A 222 -10.77 -8.28 -0.64
N THR A 223 -9.87 -9.21 -0.98
CA THR A 223 -10.19 -10.59 -1.41
C THR A 223 -9.87 -11.62 -0.33
N ALA A 224 -9.13 -11.23 0.70
CA ALA A 224 -8.84 -12.05 1.87
C ALA A 224 -8.67 -11.17 3.10
N VAL A 225 -8.85 -11.74 4.28
CA VAL A 225 -8.68 -11.08 5.56
C VAL A 225 -7.61 -11.82 6.39
N CYS A 226 -6.65 -11.08 6.92
CA CYS A 226 -5.68 -11.55 7.91
C CYS A 226 -6.12 -11.08 9.30
N ALA A 227 -6.63 -11.98 10.12
CA ALA A 227 -7.02 -11.68 11.49
C ALA A 227 -5.80 -11.77 12.42
N VAL A 228 -5.57 -10.70 13.19
CA VAL A 228 -4.55 -10.63 14.26
C VAL A 228 -5.25 -10.97 15.58
N GLU A 229 -5.21 -12.23 15.97
CA GLU A 229 -5.91 -12.75 17.15
C GLU A 229 -5.07 -13.79 17.89
N GLY A 230 -5.14 -13.80 19.22
CA GLY A 230 -4.41 -14.78 20.03
C GLY A 230 -2.91 -14.79 19.78
N ARG A 231 -2.32 -13.65 19.43
CA ARG A 231 -0.89 -13.46 19.08
C ARG A 231 -0.47 -14.20 17.81
N ARG A 232 -1.42 -14.56 16.95
CA ARG A 232 -1.23 -15.27 15.69
C ARG A 232 -1.81 -14.49 14.53
N LEU A 233 -1.42 -14.85 13.33
CA LEU A 233 -1.96 -14.35 12.07
C LEU A 233 -2.75 -15.49 11.44
N THR A 234 -4.03 -15.28 11.21
CA THR A 234 -4.88 -16.28 10.55
C THR A 234 -5.51 -15.66 9.31
N LYS A 235 -5.26 -16.27 8.16
CA LYS A 235 -5.79 -15.80 6.88
C LYS A 235 -7.11 -16.49 6.55
N TYR A 236 -8.09 -15.68 6.20
CA TYR A 236 -9.42 -16.11 5.77
C TYR A 236 -9.65 -15.65 4.33
N PRO A 237 -10.01 -16.56 3.41
CA PRO A 237 -10.40 -16.18 2.05
C PRO A 237 -11.76 -15.48 2.07
N GLY A 238 -11.96 -14.55 1.14
CA GLY A 238 -13.17 -13.76 1.01
C GLY A 238 -13.02 -12.35 1.56
N ASN A 239 -14.04 -11.52 1.35
CA ASN A 239 -14.08 -10.15 1.84
C ASN A 239 -14.38 -10.08 3.35
N TYR A 240 -14.50 -8.88 3.88
CA TYR A 240 -14.71 -8.68 5.30
C TYR A 240 -16.04 -9.25 5.82
N ALA A 241 -17.11 -9.20 5.04
CA ALA A 241 -18.40 -9.78 5.41
C ALA A 241 -18.34 -11.33 5.49
N ALA A 242 -17.64 -11.97 4.55
CA ALA A 242 -17.40 -13.41 4.58
C ALA A 242 -16.58 -13.83 5.82
N TYR A 243 -15.57 -13.03 6.18
CA TYR A 243 -14.79 -13.23 7.41
C TYR A 243 -15.69 -13.11 8.66
N GLN A 244 -16.52 -12.07 8.75
CA GLN A 244 -17.44 -11.88 9.90
C GLN A 244 -18.40 -13.06 10.07
N ALA A 245 -19.05 -13.50 8.99
CA ALA A 245 -19.96 -14.65 9.02
C ALA A 245 -19.25 -15.94 9.50
N LYS A 246 -18.02 -16.18 9.02
CA LYS A 246 -17.22 -17.33 9.46
C LYS A 246 -16.82 -17.25 10.92
N LYS A 247 -16.49 -16.05 11.40
CA LYS A 247 -16.13 -15.81 12.81
C LYS A 247 -17.31 -16.05 13.74
N GLU A 248 -18.48 -15.54 13.42
CA GLU A 248 -19.72 -15.79 14.18
C GLU A 248 -20.04 -17.28 14.28
N CYS A 249 -19.89 -18.01 13.18
CA CYS A 249 -20.09 -19.46 13.17
C CYS A 249 -19.13 -20.17 14.15
N LEU A 250 -17.83 -19.85 14.08
CA LEU A 250 -16.81 -20.44 14.95
C LEU A 250 -17.00 -20.10 16.44
N GLU A 251 -17.41 -18.87 16.74
CA GLU A 251 -17.71 -18.44 18.11
C GLU A 251 -18.95 -19.18 18.64
N GLY A 252 -19.99 -19.34 17.81
CA GLY A 252 -21.18 -20.10 18.13
C GLY A 252 -20.88 -21.59 18.42
N GLU A 253 -20.00 -22.21 17.65
CA GLU A 253 -19.56 -23.59 17.88
C GLU A 253 -18.78 -23.73 19.19
N ARG A 254 -17.86 -22.81 19.47
CA ARG A 254 -17.08 -22.79 20.72
C ARG A 254 -17.99 -22.64 21.95
N LEU A 255 -19.00 -21.78 21.86
CA LEU A 255 -19.95 -21.58 22.96
C LEU A 255 -20.78 -22.83 23.21
N ARG A 256 -21.23 -23.53 22.16
CA ARG A 256 -21.96 -24.80 22.27
C ARG A 256 -21.09 -25.89 22.92
N GLN A 257 -19.83 -26.01 22.51
CA GLN A 257 -18.89 -26.97 23.08
C GLN A 257 -18.62 -26.68 24.57
N TYR A 258 -18.40 -25.41 24.92
CA TYR A 258 -18.19 -24.97 26.30
C TYR A 258 -19.42 -25.29 27.19
N THR A 259 -20.62 -25.02 26.67
CA THR A 259 -21.89 -25.30 27.41
C THR A 259 -22.15 -26.80 27.56
N ALA A 260 -21.72 -27.61 26.58
CA ALA A 260 -21.83 -29.07 26.69
C ALA A 260 -20.88 -29.66 27.74
N GLN A 261 -19.62 -29.16 27.79
CA GLN A 261 -18.61 -29.57 28.80
C GLN A 261 -18.99 -29.19 30.25
N GLN A 262 -19.77 -28.14 30.46
CA GLN A 262 -20.22 -27.75 31.80
C GLN A 262 -21.43 -28.55 32.29
N ARG A 263 -22.06 -29.34 31.41
CA ARG A 263 -23.23 -30.17 31.75
C ARG A 263 -22.88 -31.62 32.02
N GLU A 264 -21.63 -32.02 31.78
CA GLU A 264 -21.03 -33.27 32.20
C GLU A 264 -20.33 -33.14 33.58
#